data_ce7b31815165b482cbb876464bfd5834
#
_entry.id   ce7b31815165b482cbb876464bfd5834
#
_cell.length_a   1.000
_cell.length_b   1.000
_cell.length_c   1.000
_cell.angle_alpha   90.00
_cell.angle_beta   90.00
_cell.angle_gamma   90.00
#
_symmetry.space_group_name_H-M   'P 1'
#
loop_
_entity.id
_entity.type
_entity.pdbx_description
1 polymer ?
#
loop_
_entity_poly.entity_id
_entity_poly.type
_entity_poly.pdbx_seq_one_letter_code
_entity_poly.pdbx_strand_id
1 'polypeptide(L)'
;LLSELNFYYLPQSWAFNTNMHRTFTHLKMRDFNTADLGESVNNDMDLTFSKDFTWDRNFDFKYDLTKNMKFTFQTAMNSTVDEGYYTPEIIKDYHFTHDYYEAWKDTIMRSMGTWGTPYTYQQLFSASWNVPFNRIPYIEALTANASYNATYNWNRTMQSTNDMANLGNVISATRAWQVDAGINFETLYG
;
A
#
# COMPACT_ATOMS: atom_id res chain seq x y z
N LEU A 1 -42.80 -9.05 3.86
CA LEU A 1 -41.44 -9.50 3.43
C LEU A 1 -40.54 -8.32 3.01
N LEU A 2 -41.02 -7.37 2.23
CA LEU A 2 -40.19 -6.23 1.75
C LEU A 2 -40.02 -5.13 2.79
N SER A 3 -40.88 -4.99 3.77
CA SER A 3 -40.84 -3.94 4.80
C SER A 3 -39.74 -4.12 5.85
N GLU A 4 -39.12 -5.31 5.90
CA GLU A 4 -38.06 -5.63 6.86
C GLU A 4 -36.65 -5.67 6.24
N LEU A 5 -36.53 -5.45 4.94
CA LEU A 5 -35.24 -5.25 4.28
C LEU A 5 -34.70 -3.86 4.62
N ASN A 6 -34.01 -3.77 5.76
CA ASN A 6 -33.30 -2.56 6.12
C ASN A 6 -32.07 -2.40 5.23
N PHE A 7 -32.17 -1.48 4.27
CA PHE A 7 -31.02 -1.05 3.49
C PHE A 7 -30.32 0.11 4.21
N TYR A 8 -29.03 -0.03 4.41
CA TYR A 8 -28.20 1.06 4.90
C TYR A 8 -27.65 1.84 3.71
N TYR A 9 -27.99 3.12 3.62
CA TYR A 9 -27.56 3.96 2.51
C TYR A 9 -26.14 4.51 2.68
N LEU A 10 -25.63 4.50 3.91
CA LEU A 10 -24.31 5.05 4.23
C LEU A 10 -23.34 3.91 4.57
N PRO A 11 -22.07 4.08 4.20
CA PRO A 11 -21.03 3.13 4.60
C PRO A 11 -20.87 3.09 6.11
N GLN A 12 -20.53 1.92 6.65
CA GLN A 12 -20.31 1.72 8.06
C GLN A 12 -19.04 2.46 8.53
N SER A 13 -18.00 2.36 7.74
CA SER A 13 -16.75 3.06 7.99
C SER A 13 -15.99 3.29 6.70
N TRP A 14 -15.29 4.37 6.69
CA TRP A 14 -14.31 4.73 5.69
C TRP A 14 -13.09 5.29 6.46
N ALA A 15 -11.91 4.80 6.17
CA ALA A 15 -10.67 5.29 6.75
C ALA A 15 -9.61 5.45 5.66
N PHE A 16 -8.89 6.55 5.72
CA PHE A 16 -7.74 6.80 4.89
C PHE A 16 -6.56 7.15 5.80
N ASN A 17 -5.51 6.33 5.75
CA ASN A 17 -4.29 6.53 6.51
C ASN A 17 -3.15 6.80 5.53
N THR A 18 -2.35 7.79 5.84
CA THR A 18 -1.17 8.13 5.07
C THR A 18 0.02 8.32 6.00
N ASN A 19 1.16 7.77 5.63
CA ASN A 19 2.40 7.88 6.36
C ASN A 19 3.54 8.20 5.39
N MET A 20 4.36 9.16 5.77
CA MET A 20 5.56 9.53 5.01
C MET A 20 6.78 9.33 5.88
N HIS A 21 7.78 8.67 5.34
CA HIS A 21 9.04 8.44 6.00
C HIS A 21 10.19 8.86 5.08
N ARG A 22 11.04 9.75 5.57
CA ARG A 22 12.22 10.23 4.85
C ARG A 22 13.46 9.95 5.68
N THR A 23 14.41 9.25 5.08
CA THR A 23 15.73 9.00 5.66
C THR A 23 16.80 9.57 4.75
N PHE A 24 17.72 10.29 5.32
CA PHE A 24 18.93 10.75 4.66
C PHE A 24 20.14 10.31 5.49
N THR A 25 21.04 9.56 4.87
CA THR A 25 22.28 9.09 5.51
C THR A 25 23.45 9.61 4.75
N HIS A 26 24.38 10.21 5.45
CA HIS A 26 25.62 10.74 4.96
C HIS A 26 26.78 9.94 5.57
N LEU A 27 27.61 9.34 4.73
CA LEU A 27 28.75 8.56 5.17
C LEU A 27 30.04 9.17 4.60
N LYS A 28 30.90 9.63 5.49
CA LYS A 28 32.27 10.04 5.16
C LYS A 28 33.24 8.97 5.67
N MET A 29 33.89 8.27 4.76
CA MET A 29 34.95 7.35 5.14
C MET A 29 36.21 8.12 5.55
N ARG A 30 36.81 7.68 6.66
CA ARG A 30 38.09 8.22 7.12
C ARG A 30 39.21 7.38 6.52
N ASP A 31 40.11 8.02 5.77
CA ASP A 31 41.30 7.35 5.30
C ASP A 31 42.32 7.22 6.45
N PHE A 32 42.69 6.00 6.80
CA PHE A 32 43.65 5.70 7.85
C PHE A 32 45.10 5.64 7.32
N ASN A 33 45.29 5.65 5.99
CA ASN A 33 46.62 5.40 5.39
C ASN A 33 47.49 6.67 5.23
N THR A 34 46.95 7.85 5.43
CA THR A 34 47.72 9.13 5.21
C THR A 34 48.54 9.59 6.41
N ALA A 35 48.40 8.93 7.57
CA ALA A 35 49.12 9.37 8.77
C ALA A 35 50.64 8.99 8.76
N ASP A 36 51.07 8.07 7.89
CA ASP A 36 52.39 7.45 7.98
C ASP A 36 53.35 7.83 6.83
N LEU A 37 52.92 8.53 5.79
CA LEU A 37 53.71 8.78 4.57
C LEU A 37 54.06 10.22 4.30
N GLY A 38 53.79 11.17 5.17
CA GLY A 38 54.29 12.55 5.07
C GLY A 38 53.91 13.32 3.80
N GLU A 39 53.17 12.76 2.90
CA GLU A 39 52.57 13.40 1.73
C GLU A 39 51.11 13.62 1.94
N SER A 40 50.69 14.87 1.91
CA SER A 40 49.30 15.27 1.86
C SER A 40 48.67 14.86 0.53
N VAL A 41 48.47 13.56 0.33
CA VAL A 41 47.57 13.10 -0.72
C VAL A 41 46.18 13.40 -0.22
N ASN A 42 45.57 14.44 -0.75
CA ASN A 42 44.15 14.74 -0.59
C ASN A 42 43.33 13.60 -1.26
N ASN A 43 43.35 12.42 -0.68
CA ASN A 43 42.35 11.38 -0.95
C ASN A 43 41.09 11.77 -0.18
N ASP A 44 40.43 12.80 -0.60
CA ASP A 44 39.05 13.08 -0.21
C ASP A 44 38.23 11.95 -0.80
N MET A 45 38.03 10.88 0.00
CA MET A 45 37.12 9.83 -0.38
C MET A 45 35.74 10.42 -0.59
N ASP A 46 35.15 10.16 -1.75
CA ASP A 46 33.85 10.66 -2.15
C ASP A 46 32.81 10.40 -1.07
N LEU A 47 32.13 11.45 -0.68
CA LEU A 47 31.00 11.37 0.25
C LEU A 47 29.91 10.51 -0.36
N THR A 48 29.52 9.48 0.36
CA THR A 48 28.42 8.60 -0.05
C THR A 48 27.13 9.03 0.64
N PHE A 49 26.11 9.28 -0.16
CA PHE A 49 24.77 9.62 0.32
C PHE A 49 23.82 8.47 0.06
N SER A 50 23.02 8.12 1.07
CA SER A 50 21.84 7.27 0.90
C SER A 50 20.61 8.07 1.31
N LYS A 51 19.63 8.08 0.45
CA LYS A 51 18.34 8.74 0.69
C LYS A 51 17.21 7.81 0.34
N ASP A 52 16.20 7.83 1.19
CA ASP A 52 14.99 7.07 1.01
C ASP A 52 13.81 7.92 1.46
N PHE A 53 12.86 8.13 0.56
CA PHE A 53 11.64 8.84 0.86
C PHE A 53 10.46 8.00 0.40
N THR A 54 9.77 7.39 1.37
CA THR A 54 8.62 6.51 1.14
C THR A 54 7.33 7.20 1.55
N TRP A 55 6.27 6.84 0.86
CA TRP A 55 4.92 7.32 1.09
C TRP A 55 3.94 6.15 1.05
N ASP A 56 3.45 5.76 2.24
CA ASP A 56 2.51 4.68 2.43
C ASP A 56 1.10 5.24 2.55
N ARG A 57 0.15 4.59 1.89
CA ARG A 57 -1.27 4.97 1.88
C ARG A 57 -2.12 3.74 2.00
N ASN A 58 -3.04 3.78 2.96
CA ASN A 58 -4.00 2.71 3.19
C ASN A 58 -5.41 3.30 3.14
N PHE A 59 -6.27 2.60 2.45
CA PHE A 59 -7.69 2.93 2.38
C PHE A 59 -8.51 1.73 2.80
N ASP A 60 -9.40 1.94 3.77
CA ASP A 60 -10.31 0.94 4.30
C ASP A 60 -11.75 1.44 4.11
N PHE A 61 -12.57 0.59 3.51
CA PHE A 61 -13.97 0.87 3.28
C PHE A 61 -14.80 -0.33 3.69
N LYS A 62 -15.80 -0.12 4.58
CA LYS A 62 -16.74 -1.13 5.01
C LYS A 62 -18.15 -0.63 4.75
N TYR A 63 -18.93 -1.46 4.08
CA TYR A 63 -20.30 -1.17 3.74
C TYR A 63 -21.19 -2.35 4.02
N ASP A 64 -22.15 -2.14 4.91
CA ASP A 64 -23.20 -3.10 5.20
C ASP A 64 -24.44 -2.68 4.37
N LEU A 65 -24.68 -3.34 3.24
CA LEU A 65 -25.85 -3.05 2.42
C LEU A 65 -27.13 -3.40 3.15
N THR A 66 -27.10 -4.53 3.84
CA THR A 66 -28.15 -5.00 4.74
C THR A 66 -27.52 -5.60 6.00
N LYS A 67 -28.32 -5.95 7.01
CA LYS A 67 -27.83 -6.67 8.20
C LYS A 67 -27.10 -7.97 7.83
N ASN A 68 -27.48 -8.57 6.71
CA ASN A 68 -27.00 -9.89 6.29
C ASN A 68 -26.01 -9.83 5.13
N MET A 69 -25.78 -8.66 4.52
CA MET A 69 -24.89 -8.48 3.38
C MET A 69 -23.86 -7.39 3.67
N LYS A 70 -22.60 -7.80 3.69
CA LYS A 70 -21.47 -6.94 4.08
C LYS A 70 -20.41 -6.96 3.02
N PHE A 71 -19.83 -5.80 2.79
CA PHE A 71 -18.71 -5.59 1.88
C PHE A 71 -17.55 -4.95 2.61
N THR A 72 -16.37 -5.42 2.33
CA THR A 72 -15.11 -4.81 2.81
C THR A 72 -14.18 -4.64 1.63
N PHE A 73 -13.62 -3.45 1.53
CA PHE A 73 -12.64 -3.11 0.52
C PHE A 73 -11.44 -2.44 1.21
N GLN A 74 -10.26 -2.98 1.00
CA GLN A 74 -9.03 -2.49 1.58
C GLN A 74 -7.98 -2.35 0.50
N THR A 75 -7.24 -1.25 0.51
CA THR A 75 -6.08 -1.08 -0.34
C THR A 75 -4.88 -0.62 0.48
N ALA A 76 -3.71 -1.13 0.13
CA ALA A 76 -2.44 -0.65 0.63
C ALA A 76 -1.54 -0.32 -0.57
N MET A 77 -0.97 0.86 -0.59
CA MET A 77 -0.10 1.34 -1.64
C MET A 77 1.14 1.98 -1.04
N ASN A 78 2.29 1.45 -1.41
CA ASN A 78 3.58 2.00 -1.00
C ASN A 78 4.24 2.60 -2.23
N SER A 79 4.70 3.84 -2.08
CA SER A 79 5.32 4.62 -3.16
C SER A 79 6.61 5.24 -2.68
N THR A 80 7.53 5.48 -3.58
CA THR A 80 8.68 6.35 -3.35
C THR A 80 8.39 7.75 -3.86
N VAL A 81 8.81 8.75 -3.13
CA VAL A 81 8.82 10.15 -3.57
C VAL A 81 10.18 10.44 -4.17
N ASP A 82 10.19 10.85 -5.43
CA ASP A 82 11.45 11.16 -6.12
C ASP A 82 12.03 12.45 -5.56
N GLU A 83 13.21 12.35 -4.97
CA GLU A 83 14.06 13.50 -4.59
C GLU A 83 15.11 13.72 -5.68
N GLY A 84 15.30 14.94 -6.11
CA GLY A 84 16.43 15.29 -6.96
C GLY A 84 17.77 14.90 -6.33
N TYR A 85 18.85 14.91 -7.12
CA TYR A 85 20.19 14.58 -6.63
C TYR A 85 20.60 15.47 -5.45
N TYR A 86 20.35 16.77 -5.57
CA TYR A 86 20.66 17.76 -4.55
C TYR A 86 19.52 17.86 -3.53
N THR A 87 19.74 17.33 -2.34
CA THR A 87 18.84 17.48 -1.18
C THR A 87 19.23 18.70 -0.36
N PRO A 88 18.38 19.21 0.54
CA PRO A 88 18.72 20.36 1.39
C PRO A 88 20.00 20.18 2.18
N GLU A 89 20.28 18.96 2.63
CA GLU A 89 21.49 18.64 3.37
C GLU A 89 22.74 18.81 2.49
N ILE A 90 22.71 18.27 1.27
CA ILE A 90 23.82 18.40 0.32
C ILE A 90 23.99 19.86 -0.11
N ILE A 91 22.89 20.57 -0.39
CA ILE A 91 22.92 21.98 -0.77
C ILE A 91 23.60 22.81 0.31
N LYS A 92 23.29 22.55 1.58
CA LYS A 92 23.87 23.26 2.71
C LYS A 92 25.36 22.97 2.87
N ASP A 93 25.74 21.69 2.79
CA ASP A 93 27.13 21.26 2.99
C ASP A 93 28.09 21.80 1.89
N TYR A 94 27.61 21.84 0.64
CA TYR A 94 28.40 22.29 -0.50
C TYR A 94 28.17 23.74 -0.90
N HIS A 95 27.43 24.52 -0.13
CA HIS A 95 27.14 25.93 -0.39
C HIS A 95 26.56 26.22 -1.78
N PHE A 96 25.71 25.32 -2.27
CA PHE A 96 24.98 25.54 -3.52
C PHE A 96 24.00 26.71 -3.43
N THR A 97 23.66 27.27 -4.59
CA THR A 97 22.77 28.42 -4.70
C THR A 97 21.33 28.10 -4.38
N HIS A 98 20.55 29.15 -4.15
CA HIS A 98 19.10 29.07 -3.93
C HIS A 98 18.37 28.30 -5.03
N ASP A 99 18.82 28.36 -6.27
CA ASP A 99 18.20 27.69 -7.42
C ASP A 99 18.17 26.17 -7.28
N TYR A 100 19.18 25.55 -6.67
CA TYR A 100 19.21 24.12 -6.41
C TYR A 100 18.18 23.69 -5.36
N TYR A 101 17.94 24.54 -4.37
CA TYR A 101 16.91 24.30 -3.36
C TYR A 101 15.50 24.34 -3.97
N GLU A 102 15.22 25.34 -4.81
CA GLU A 102 13.92 25.43 -5.50
C GLU A 102 13.72 24.26 -6.46
N ALA A 103 14.75 23.83 -7.21
CA ALA A 103 14.70 22.67 -8.09
C ALA A 103 14.41 21.37 -7.32
N TRP A 104 15.00 21.18 -6.13
CA TRP A 104 14.70 20.07 -5.24
C TRP A 104 13.25 20.09 -4.78
N LYS A 105 12.78 21.23 -4.32
CA LYS A 105 11.40 21.44 -3.87
C LYS A 105 10.40 21.16 -4.98
N ASP A 106 10.65 21.67 -6.18
CA ASP A 106 9.80 21.44 -7.35
C ASP A 106 9.74 19.94 -7.72
N THR A 107 10.85 19.23 -7.62
CA THR A 107 10.89 17.78 -7.89
C THR A 107 10.02 17.03 -6.92
N ILE A 108 10.14 17.31 -5.62
CA ILE A 108 9.29 16.69 -4.59
C ILE A 108 7.80 17.02 -4.81
N MET A 109 7.48 18.29 -5.02
CA MET A 109 6.10 18.72 -5.23
C MET A 109 5.48 18.07 -6.46
N ARG A 110 6.27 17.91 -7.54
CA ARG A 110 5.84 17.20 -8.75
C ARG A 110 5.61 15.71 -8.46
N SER A 111 6.54 15.05 -7.77
CA SER A 111 6.41 13.65 -7.39
C SER A 111 5.20 13.43 -6.47
N MET A 112 4.98 14.28 -5.49
CA MET A 112 3.81 14.23 -4.63
C MET A 112 2.51 14.49 -5.40
N GLY A 113 2.51 15.42 -6.35
CA GLY A 113 1.36 15.72 -7.22
C GLY A 113 0.93 14.54 -8.10
N THR A 114 1.86 13.66 -8.44
CA THR A 114 1.62 12.40 -9.17
C THR A 114 1.44 11.19 -8.26
N TRP A 115 1.28 11.40 -6.94
CA TRP A 115 1.14 10.37 -5.91
C TRP A 115 2.38 9.49 -5.69
N GLY A 116 3.55 9.99 -6.06
CA GLY A 116 4.81 9.25 -6.00
C GLY A 116 4.90 8.13 -7.03
N THR A 117 6.01 7.42 -7.00
CA THR A 117 6.26 6.26 -7.86
C THR A 117 5.91 4.97 -7.09
N PRO A 118 4.78 4.30 -7.40
CA PRO A 118 4.39 3.11 -6.66
C PRO A 118 5.37 1.97 -6.89
N TYR A 119 5.66 1.19 -5.84
CA TYR A 119 6.45 -0.03 -5.92
C TYR A 119 5.69 -1.25 -5.41
N THR A 120 4.69 -1.08 -4.53
CA THR A 120 3.75 -2.15 -4.18
C THR A 120 2.32 -1.61 -4.16
N TYR A 121 1.39 -2.43 -4.61
CA TYR A 121 -0.04 -2.17 -4.50
C TYR A 121 -0.75 -3.46 -4.14
N GLN A 122 -1.53 -3.42 -3.09
CA GLN A 122 -2.36 -4.54 -2.62
C GLN A 122 -3.81 -4.10 -2.54
N GLN A 123 -4.70 -4.97 -2.96
CA GLN A 123 -6.13 -4.77 -2.87
C GLN A 123 -6.79 -6.03 -2.34
N LEU A 124 -7.64 -5.86 -1.36
CA LEU A 124 -8.49 -6.91 -0.81
C LEU A 124 -9.94 -6.49 -0.94
N PHE A 125 -10.74 -7.34 -1.54
CA PHE A 125 -12.18 -7.21 -1.57
C PHE A 125 -12.80 -8.44 -0.96
N SER A 126 -13.71 -8.25 -0.01
CA SER A 126 -14.51 -9.33 0.53
C SER A 126 -15.99 -8.95 0.56
N ALA A 127 -16.84 -9.91 0.21
CA ALA A 127 -18.27 -9.79 0.29
C ALA A 127 -18.80 -11.02 1.04
N SER A 128 -19.70 -10.82 1.98
CA SER A 128 -20.38 -11.90 2.70
C SER A 128 -21.87 -11.68 2.70
N TRP A 129 -22.60 -12.74 2.49
CA TRP A 129 -24.06 -12.74 2.48
C TRP A 129 -24.60 -13.93 3.26
N ASN A 130 -25.33 -13.64 4.33
CA ASN A 130 -26.09 -14.62 5.09
C ASN A 130 -27.52 -14.58 4.60
N VAL A 131 -27.94 -15.62 3.90
CA VAL A 131 -29.32 -15.67 3.37
C VAL A 131 -30.30 -15.85 4.51
N PRO A 132 -31.26 -14.91 4.73
CA PRO A 132 -32.17 -14.97 5.88
C PRO A 132 -33.36 -15.89 5.61
N PHE A 133 -33.14 -17.18 5.43
CA PHE A 133 -34.24 -18.17 5.24
C PHE A 133 -35.17 -18.29 6.43
N ASN A 134 -34.69 -18.01 7.65
CA ASN A 134 -35.49 -17.98 8.88
C ASN A 134 -36.66 -16.99 8.85
N ARG A 135 -36.72 -16.12 7.82
CA ARG A 135 -37.83 -15.17 7.63
C ARG A 135 -38.85 -15.60 6.59
N ILE A 136 -38.61 -16.72 5.95
CA ILE A 136 -39.50 -17.23 4.92
C ILE A 136 -40.25 -18.46 5.48
N PRO A 137 -41.58 -18.38 5.65
CA PRO A 137 -42.33 -19.51 6.14
C PRO A 137 -42.08 -20.76 5.28
N TYR A 138 -42.02 -21.92 5.90
CA TYR A 138 -41.74 -23.24 5.33
C TYR A 138 -40.27 -23.56 5.02
N ILE A 139 -39.36 -22.61 5.02
CA ILE A 139 -37.93 -22.85 4.78
C ILE A 139 -37.04 -22.30 5.91
N GLU A 140 -37.62 -22.08 7.08
CA GLU A 140 -36.92 -21.57 8.28
C GLU A 140 -35.79 -22.49 8.75
N ALA A 141 -35.91 -23.79 8.45
CA ALA A 141 -34.88 -24.78 8.77
C ALA A 141 -33.63 -24.70 7.89
N LEU A 142 -33.64 -23.90 6.81
CA LEU A 142 -32.52 -23.74 5.91
C LEU A 142 -31.62 -22.61 6.37
N THR A 143 -30.31 -22.84 6.27
CA THR A 143 -29.28 -21.83 6.43
C THR A 143 -28.40 -21.82 5.18
N ALA A 144 -28.08 -20.64 4.67
CA ALA A 144 -27.08 -20.51 3.61
C ALA A 144 -26.23 -19.26 3.83
N ASN A 145 -24.94 -19.45 3.66
CA ASN A 145 -23.93 -18.39 3.72
C ASN A 145 -23.14 -18.42 2.42
N ALA A 146 -22.97 -17.27 1.82
CA ALA A 146 -22.11 -17.11 0.66
C ALA A 146 -21.02 -16.08 0.99
N SER A 147 -19.77 -16.37 0.65
CA SER A 147 -18.68 -15.44 0.76
C SER A 147 -17.87 -15.40 -0.53
N TYR A 148 -17.37 -14.23 -0.83
CA TYR A 148 -16.47 -13.97 -1.95
C TYR A 148 -15.28 -13.18 -1.45
N ASN A 149 -14.09 -13.67 -1.74
CA ASN A 149 -12.84 -13.00 -1.40
C ASN A 149 -11.99 -12.88 -2.67
N ALA A 150 -11.49 -11.67 -2.93
CA ALA A 150 -10.59 -11.39 -4.02
C ALA A 150 -9.40 -10.60 -3.50
N THR A 151 -8.21 -11.05 -3.86
CA THR A 151 -6.96 -10.34 -3.59
C THR A 151 -6.26 -10.02 -4.89
N TYR A 152 -5.69 -8.84 -4.96
CA TYR A 152 -4.86 -8.39 -6.06
C TYR A 152 -3.58 -7.79 -5.47
N ASN A 153 -2.44 -8.28 -5.94
CA ASN A 153 -1.13 -7.79 -5.54
C ASN A 153 -0.34 -7.41 -6.79
N TRP A 154 0.23 -6.25 -6.79
CA TRP A 154 1.13 -5.77 -7.81
C TRP A 154 2.43 -5.32 -7.15
N ASN A 155 3.55 -5.83 -7.64
CA ASN A 155 4.87 -5.46 -7.17
C ASN A 155 5.73 -5.06 -8.37
N ARG A 156 6.40 -3.92 -8.23
CA ARG A 156 7.39 -3.48 -9.19
C ARG A 156 8.65 -4.31 -9.01
N THR A 157 9.12 -4.93 -10.07
CA THR A 157 10.42 -5.59 -10.06
C THR A 157 11.51 -4.53 -10.05
N MET A 158 12.47 -4.65 -9.12
CA MET A 158 13.68 -3.83 -9.16
C MET A 158 14.42 -4.13 -10.46
N GLN A 159 14.76 -3.08 -11.21
CA GLN A 159 15.61 -3.23 -12.39
C GLN A 159 16.98 -3.72 -11.91
N SER A 160 17.33 -4.94 -12.28
CA SER A 160 18.72 -5.40 -12.11
C SER A 160 19.59 -4.60 -13.07
N THR A 161 20.74 -4.14 -12.58
CA THR A 161 21.76 -3.44 -13.39
C THR A 161 22.37 -4.29 -14.51
N ASN A 162 22.06 -5.56 -14.55
CA ASN A 162 22.42 -6.47 -15.64
C ASN A 162 21.25 -6.57 -16.63
N ASP A 163 21.44 -6.10 -17.81
CA ASP A 163 20.51 -6.01 -18.95
C ASP A 163 19.80 -7.32 -19.36
N MET A 164 20.09 -8.45 -18.71
CA MET A 164 19.59 -9.77 -19.10
C MET A 164 18.27 -10.21 -18.45
N ALA A 165 17.73 -9.51 -17.47
CA ALA A 165 16.54 -9.97 -16.79
C ALA A 165 15.62 -8.82 -16.32
N ASN A 166 15.12 -8.03 -17.25
CA ASN A 166 13.98 -7.17 -16.93
C ASN A 166 12.72 -8.06 -16.91
N LEU A 167 12.45 -8.68 -15.75
CA LEU A 167 11.31 -9.59 -15.54
C LEU A 167 9.96 -8.87 -15.53
N GLY A 168 9.95 -7.54 -15.68
CA GLY A 168 8.73 -6.74 -15.62
C GLY A 168 8.10 -6.73 -14.22
N ASN A 169 6.89 -6.19 -14.13
CA ASN A 169 6.15 -6.13 -12.88
C ASN A 169 5.45 -7.46 -12.58
N VAL A 170 5.43 -7.84 -11.30
CA VAL A 170 4.76 -9.08 -10.87
C VAL A 170 3.33 -8.77 -10.44
N ILE A 171 2.38 -9.50 -11.01
CA ILE A 171 0.97 -9.40 -10.69
C ILE A 171 0.50 -10.75 -10.17
N SER A 172 -0.18 -10.76 -9.03
CA SER A 172 -0.85 -11.93 -8.47
C SER A 172 -2.30 -11.57 -8.15
N ALA A 173 -3.23 -12.37 -8.64
CA ALA A 173 -4.64 -12.22 -8.34
C ALA A 173 -5.24 -13.55 -7.93
N THR A 174 -5.94 -13.55 -6.80
CA THR A 174 -6.63 -14.74 -6.27
C THR A 174 -8.09 -14.41 -6.06
N ARG A 175 -8.98 -15.34 -6.40
CA ARG A 175 -10.42 -15.23 -6.18
C ARG A 175 -10.91 -16.51 -5.55
N ALA A 176 -11.70 -16.41 -4.50
CA ALA A 176 -12.28 -17.54 -3.80
C ALA A 176 -13.78 -17.30 -3.59
N TRP A 177 -14.56 -18.32 -3.88
CA TRP A 177 -15.99 -18.39 -3.57
C TRP A 177 -16.21 -19.51 -2.56
N GLN A 178 -16.98 -19.24 -1.56
CA GLN A 178 -17.42 -20.25 -0.60
C GLN A 178 -18.91 -20.09 -0.43
N VAL A 179 -19.63 -21.21 -0.56
CA VAL A 179 -21.06 -21.27 -0.32
C VAL A 179 -21.31 -22.45 0.60
N ASP A 180 -21.86 -22.16 1.76
CA ASP A 180 -22.22 -23.14 2.77
C ASP A 180 -23.74 -23.16 2.89
N ALA A 181 -24.35 -24.35 2.81
CA ALA A 181 -25.76 -24.54 3.01
C ALA A 181 -26.00 -25.67 4.04
N GLY A 182 -26.94 -25.47 4.94
CA GLY A 182 -27.27 -26.41 5.98
C GLY A 182 -28.78 -26.50 6.21
N ILE A 183 -29.24 -27.63 6.77
CA ILE A 183 -30.62 -27.86 7.16
C ILE A 183 -30.62 -28.17 8.65
N ASN A 184 -31.41 -27.44 9.41
CA ASN A 184 -31.68 -27.74 10.82
C ASN A 184 -32.94 -28.57 10.94
N PHE A 185 -32.76 -29.88 11.14
CA PHE A 185 -33.89 -30.81 11.26
C PHE A 185 -34.69 -30.62 12.54
N GLU A 186 -34.13 -30.12 13.63
CA GLU A 186 -34.86 -29.83 14.86
C GLU A 186 -35.95 -28.78 14.64
N THR A 187 -35.64 -27.76 13.85
CA THR A 187 -36.60 -26.70 13.48
C THR A 187 -37.67 -27.22 12.49
N LEU A 188 -37.37 -28.31 11.78
CA LEU A 188 -38.30 -28.90 10.82
C LEU A 188 -39.36 -29.79 11.50
N TYR A 189 -39.00 -30.43 12.62
CA TYR A 189 -39.85 -31.39 13.32
C TYR A 189 -40.47 -30.85 14.63
N GLY A 190 -40.07 -29.65 15.06
CA GLY A 190 -40.62 -28.95 16.23
C GLY A 190 -41.80 -28.08 15.88
#